data_9af5a22ac0bd0f4a8c5d9fa7cf9916f4
#
_entry.id   9af5a22ac0bd0f4a8c5d9fa7cf9916f4
#
_cell.length_a   1.000
_cell.length_b   1.000
_cell.length_c   1.000
_cell.angle_alpha   90.00
_cell.angle_beta   90.00
_cell.angle_gamma   90.00
#
_symmetry.space_group_name_H-M   'P 1'
#
loop_
_entity.id
_entity.type
_entity.pdbx_description
1 polymer ?
#
loop_
_entity_poly.entity_id
_entity_poly.type
_entity_poly.pdbx_seq_one_letter_code
_entity_poly.pdbx_strand_id
1 'polypeptide(L)'
;MRRLLKGNEAVVRGAVAAGCKAYFGYPITPASEIAETASVLLPENGGIFIPAESEIGSIQMMFGAASAGVRAMTASSGPGISLMQEGISYMAGASLPGVIVDIMRAGPGLGNLGVEQGDYHLVVKGGGHGCYRTPVFAPNSVQEMCDLTIHAFEVADRYRTPVYVLADGALGQMMEPVEVPQKKSVEPEKPWAVVGNAATRKNLITSIYLEHERQEILITELEKKYEEMERSEVLWQEFLTEDAEVLVVAYGISSRIARAAVEIARAEGVRVGLLRPISLYPFPTKRLRQLAGKVYSIMVLELSSGQLIEDVRLAVSGITPVQLLRRTGGMMPTAEQVVQELKKMESESVGNYA
;
A
#
# COMPACT_ATOMS: atom_id res chain seq x y z
N MET A 1 -13.16 0.82 22.53
CA MET A 1 -14.35 -0.09 22.34
C MET A 1 -14.29 -0.62 20.91
N ARG A 2 -14.29 -1.94 20.74
CA ARG A 2 -14.30 -2.56 19.42
C ARG A 2 -15.64 -2.38 18.74
N ARG A 3 -15.61 -2.08 17.44
CA ARG A 3 -16.78 -1.95 16.58
C ARG A 3 -16.63 -2.90 15.39
N LEU A 4 -17.72 -3.53 14.98
CA LEU A 4 -17.73 -4.32 13.74
C LEU A 4 -17.81 -3.34 12.55
N LEU A 5 -16.76 -3.31 11.72
CA LEU A 5 -16.60 -2.36 10.62
C LEU A 5 -16.23 -3.10 9.33
N LYS A 6 -16.65 -2.56 8.18
CA LYS A 6 -16.04 -2.91 6.88
C LYS A 6 -14.63 -2.30 6.77
N GLY A 7 -13.78 -2.92 5.94
CA GLY A 7 -12.43 -2.40 5.67
C GLY A 7 -12.46 -0.96 5.15
N ASN A 8 -13.35 -0.66 4.19
CA ASN A 8 -13.53 0.67 3.65
C ASN A 8 -13.94 1.70 4.72
N GLU A 9 -14.82 1.35 5.67
CA GLU A 9 -15.18 2.21 6.80
C GLU A 9 -14.00 2.41 7.76
N ALA A 10 -13.21 1.36 8.00
CA ALA A 10 -12.06 1.41 8.90
C ALA A 10 -10.98 2.38 8.41
N VAL A 11 -10.76 2.47 7.08
CA VAL A 11 -9.90 3.48 6.44
C VAL A 11 -10.30 4.91 6.86
N VAL A 12 -11.58 5.25 6.70
CA VAL A 12 -12.05 6.62 7.02
C VAL A 12 -11.94 6.92 8.51
N ARG A 13 -12.24 5.94 9.37
CA ARG A 13 -12.06 6.11 10.81
C ARG A 13 -10.61 6.28 11.21
N GLY A 14 -9.70 5.55 10.56
CA GLY A 14 -8.26 5.76 10.69
C GLY A 14 -7.85 7.16 10.24
N ALA A 15 -8.34 7.63 9.10
CA ALA A 15 -8.09 8.97 8.60
C ALA A 15 -8.58 10.07 9.56
N VAL A 16 -9.79 9.93 10.11
CA VAL A 16 -10.32 10.87 11.12
C VAL A 16 -9.47 10.83 12.41
N ALA A 17 -9.07 9.65 12.88
CA ALA A 17 -8.17 9.50 14.02
C ALA A 17 -6.78 10.10 13.76
N ALA A 18 -6.29 10.02 12.52
CA ALA A 18 -5.09 10.71 12.08
C ALA A 18 -5.25 12.22 11.91
N GLY A 19 -6.46 12.77 12.10
CA GLY A 19 -6.71 14.22 11.94
C GLY A 19 -6.87 14.67 10.49
N CYS A 20 -7.23 13.78 9.58
CA CYS A 20 -7.62 14.14 8.20
C CYS A 20 -8.73 15.18 8.23
N LYS A 21 -8.59 16.22 7.40
CA LYS A 21 -9.53 17.34 7.33
C LYS A 21 -10.18 17.51 5.97
N ALA A 22 -9.68 16.84 4.93
CA ALA A 22 -10.24 16.96 3.61
C ALA A 22 -10.24 15.61 2.88
N TYR A 23 -11.37 15.29 2.28
CA TYR A 23 -11.51 14.19 1.33
C TYR A 23 -12.02 14.73 0.00
N PHE A 24 -11.35 14.33 -1.07
CA PHE A 24 -11.75 14.62 -2.43
C PHE A 24 -11.81 13.30 -3.19
N GLY A 25 -12.93 13.00 -3.83
CA GLY A 25 -13.03 11.72 -4.50
C GLY A 25 -14.14 11.66 -5.55
N TYR A 26 -13.95 10.77 -6.51
CA TYR A 26 -14.93 10.34 -7.48
C TYR A 26 -15.35 8.92 -7.16
N PRO A 27 -16.65 8.58 -7.13
CA PRO A 27 -17.11 7.25 -6.70
C PRO A 27 -16.70 6.18 -7.70
N ILE A 28 -16.04 5.13 -7.19
CA ILE A 28 -15.64 3.95 -7.95
C ILE A 28 -15.70 2.69 -7.09
N THR A 29 -16.28 1.61 -7.61
CA THR A 29 -16.32 0.30 -6.95
C THR A 29 -14.96 -0.41 -7.11
N PRO A 30 -14.39 -1.04 -6.03
CA PRO A 30 -15.00 -1.32 -4.72
C PRO A 30 -14.63 -0.33 -3.60
N ALA A 31 -14.22 0.90 -3.91
CA ALA A 31 -13.85 1.93 -2.93
C ALA A 31 -15.03 2.86 -2.52
N SER A 32 -16.24 2.66 -3.02
CA SER A 32 -17.38 3.58 -2.86
C SER A 32 -17.72 3.86 -1.40
N GLU A 33 -17.68 2.87 -0.51
CA GLU A 33 -18.03 3.07 0.89
C GLU A 33 -17.00 3.95 1.64
N ILE A 34 -15.79 4.14 1.09
CA ILE A 34 -14.85 5.13 1.63
C ILE A 34 -15.42 6.53 1.44
N ALA A 35 -15.88 6.88 0.24
CA ALA A 35 -16.51 8.16 -0.05
C ALA A 35 -17.79 8.36 0.75
N GLU A 36 -18.68 7.34 0.81
CA GLU A 36 -19.91 7.36 1.59
C GLU A 36 -19.63 7.64 3.07
N THR A 37 -18.70 6.90 3.68
CA THR A 37 -18.32 7.08 5.08
C THR A 37 -17.65 8.44 5.33
N ALA A 38 -16.80 8.89 4.42
CA ALA A 38 -16.12 10.18 4.51
C ALA A 38 -17.11 11.35 4.42
N SER A 39 -18.17 11.23 3.61
CA SER A 39 -19.21 12.26 3.47
C SER A 39 -19.96 12.55 4.77
N VAL A 40 -19.99 11.58 5.69
CA VAL A 40 -20.60 11.72 7.02
C VAL A 40 -19.56 12.09 8.06
N LEU A 41 -18.49 11.29 8.18
CA LEU A 41 -17.56 11.41 9.31
C LEU A 41 -16.66 12.64 9.23
N LEU A 42 -16.27 13.13 8.05
CA LEU A 42 -15.40 14.30 7.98
C LEU A 42 -16.13 15.57 8.43
N PRO A 43 -17.34 15.92 7.94
CA PRO A 43 -18.07 17.07 8.44
C PRO A 43 -18.36 16.98 9.96
N GLU A 44 -18.73 15.81 10.48
CA GLU A 44 -18.93 15.61 11.93
C GLU A 44 -17.67 15.88 12.76
N ASN A 45 -16.47 15.76 12.15
CA ASN A 45 -15.18 15.99 12.80
C ASN A 45 -14.51 17.32 12.40
N GLY A 46 -15.28 18.26 11.83
CA GLY A 46 -14.81 19.59 11.43
C GLY A 46 -13.88 19.57 10.22
N GLY A 47 -14.05 18.59 9.34
CA GLY A 47 -13.42 18.47 8.03
C GLY A 47 -14.39 18.75 6.91
N ILE A 48 -13.94 18.56 5.67
CA ILE A 48 -14.72 18.72 4.44
C ILE A 48 -14.71 17.46 3.61
N PHE A 49 -15.83 17.22 2.91
CA PHE A 49 -15.97 16.21 1.87
C PHE A 49 -16.42 16.91 0.59
N ILE A 50 -15.71 16.72 -0.49
CA ILE A 50 -16.06 17.28 -1.80
C ILE A 50 -16.02 16.19 -2.85
N PRO A 51 -17.17 15.81 -3.44
CA PRO A 51 -17.18 14.95 -4.61
C PRO A 51 -16.59 15.72 -5.80
N ALA A 52 -15.64 15.10 -6.48
CA ALA A 52 -15.04 15.65 -7.69
C ALA A 52 -15.77 15.13 -8.93
N GLU A 53 -15.63 15.85 -10.06
CA GLU A 53 -16.16 15.43 -11.34
C GLU A 53 -15.35 14.28 -11.98
N SER A 54 -14.13 14.06 -11.50
CA SER A 54 -13.22 13.00 -11.95
C SER A 54 -12.11 12.78 -10.93
N GLU A 55 -11.37 11.68 -11.07
CA GLU A 55 -10.18 11.41 -10.27
C GLU A 55 -9.06 12.42 -10.53
N ILE A 56 -8.97 12.99 -11.73
CA ILE A 56 -8.05 14.10 -12.04
C ILE A 56 -8.39 15.32 -11.18
N GLY A 57 -9.69 15.68 -11.09
CA GLY A 57 -10.14 16.75 -10.20
C GLY A 57 -9.84 16.46 -8.74
N SER A 58 -10.05 15.21 -8.29
CA SER A 58 -9.78 14.77 -6.91
C SER A 58 -8.33 15.01 -6.50
N ILE A 59 -7.37 14.57 -7.30
CA ILE A 59 -5.95 14.69 -6.98
C ILE A 59 -5.48 16.15 -7.05
N GLN A 60 -6.04 17.00 -7.94
CA GLN A 60 -5.71 18.41 -8.01
C GLN A 60 -6.28 19.20 -6.82
N MET A 61 -7.48 18.88 -6.36
CA MET A 61 -8.02 19.44 -5.10
C MET A 61 -7.15 19.03 -3.90
N MET A 62 -6.70 17.76 -3.87
CA MET A 62 -5.80 17.28 -2.83
C MET A 62 -4.44 17.99 -2.85
N PHE A 63 -3.89 18.27 -4.04
CA PHE A 63 -2.68 19.09 -4.21
C PHE A 63 -2.88 20.48 -3.58
N GLY A 64 -4.01 21.14 -3.86
CA GLY A 64 -4.34 22.45 -3.31
C GLY A 64 -4.46 22.43 -1.79
N ALA A 65 -5.19 21.47 -1.23
CA ALA A 65 -5.36 21.31 0.20
C ALA A 65 -4.03 21.03 0.91
N ALA A 66 -3.23 20.11 0.36
CA ALA A 66 -1.89 19.81 0.88
C ALA A 66 -0.97 21.03 0.83
N SER A 67 -1.03 21.85 -0.24
CA SER A 67 -0.27 23.10 -0.36
C SER A 67 -0.61 24.10 0.75
N ALA A 68 -1.87 24.11 1.21
CA ALA A 68 -2.32 24.88 2.37
C ALA A 68 -2.00 24.24 3.73
N GLY A 69 -1.30 23.11 3.74
CA GLY A 69 -0.92 22.40 4.96
C GLY A 69 -2.00 21.48 5.54
N VAL A 70 -3.10 21.27 4.83
CA VAL A 70 -4.22 20.44 5.29
C VAL A 70 -3.91 18.96 5.08
N ARG A 71 -4.13 18.10 6.09
CA ARG A 71 -4.14 16.64 5.91
C ARG A 71 -5.32 16.26 5.03
N ALA A 72 -5.03 15.75 3.84
CA ALA A 72 -6.03 15.38 2.85
C ALA A 72 -5.83 13.94 2.36
N MET A 73 -6.91 13.31 1.94
CA MET A 73 -6.90 11.99 1.31
C MET A 73 -7.84 11.92 0.11
N THR A 74 -7.58 10.93 -0.72
CA THR A 74 -8.47 10.44 -1.76
C THR A 74 -8.48 8.92 -1.75
N ALA A 75 -9.52 8.32 -2.33
CA ALA A 75 -9.60 6.87 -2.52
C ALA A 75 -10.17 6.55 -3.90
N SER A 76 -9.63 5.51 -4.52
CA SER A 76 -10.09 5.03 -5.82
C SER A 76 -9.79 3.55 -6.02
N SER A 77 -9.86 3.07 -7.24
CA SER A 77 -9.47 1.75 -7.71
C SER A 77 -8.67 1.92 -9.01
N GLY A 78 -7.98 0.90 -9.46
CA GLY A 78 -7.03 0.91 -10.58
C GLY A 78 -7.28 1.91 -11.71
N PRO A 79 -8.49 1.93 -12.36
CA PRO A 79 -8.75 2.90 -13.43
C PRO A 79 -8.63 4.37 -12.96
N GLY A 80 -9.15 4.70 -11.77
CA GLY A 80 -9.06 6.04 -11.22
C GLY A 80 -7.67 6.37 -10.69
N ILE A 81 -6.96 5.40 -10.10
CA ILE A 81 -5.54 5.56 -9.72
C ILE A 81 -4.70 5.87 -10.97
N SER A 82 -4.98 5.25 -12.11
CA SER A 82 -4.29 5.55 -13.37
C SER A 82 -4.48 7.02 -13.78
N LEU A 83 -5.69 7.57 -13.65
CA LEU A 83 -5.98 8.97 -13.96
C LEU A 83 -5.29 9.97 -13.02
N MET A 84 -5.02 9.58 -11.77
CA MET A 84 -4.38 10.42 -10.77
C MET A 84 -2.85 10.52 -10.90
N GLN A 85 -2.19 9.66 -11.70
CA GLN A 85 -0.74 9.51 -11.70
C GLN A 85 0.03 10.80 -12.00
N GLU A 86 -0.46 11.65 -12.89
CA GLU A 86 0.17 12.96 -13.17
C GLU A 86 0.14 13.85 -11.92
N GLY A 87 -1.02 13.98 -11.26
CA GLY A 87 -1.16 14.78 -10.05
C GLY A 87 -0.30 14.24 -8.89
N ILE A 88 -0.16 12.93 -8.77
CA ILE A 88 0.71 12.28 -7.77
C ILE A 88 2.18 12.60 -8.04
N SER A 89 2.61 12.58 -9.31
CA SER A 89 3.95 13.04 -9.70
C SER A 89 4.19 14.51 -9.32
N TYR A 90 3.20 15.38 -9.53
CA TYR A 90 3.28 16.80 -9.14
C TYR A 90 3.36 16.96 -7.61
N MET A 91 2.60 16.19 -6.83
CA MET A 91 2.68 16.21 -5.38
C MET A 91 4.06 15.74 -4.88
N ALA A 92 4.61 14.68 -5.47
CA ALA A 92 5.94 14.19 -5.13
C ALA A 92 7.03 15.23 -5.44
N GLY A 93 6.99 15.84 -6.64
CA GLY A 93 7.93 16.89 -7.06
C GLY A 93 7.82 18.18 -6.24
N ALA A 94 6.62 18.53 -5.78
CA ALA A 94 6.39 19.68 -4.90
C ALA A 94 6.60 19.35 -3.41
N SER A 95 6.99 18.13 -3.06
CA SER A 95 7.12 17.64 -1.68
C SER A 95 5.87 17.92 -0.85
N LEU A 96 4.70 17.50 -1.35
CA LEU A 96 3.41 17.64 -0.69
C LEU A 96 2.93 16.31 -0.08
N PRO A 97 2.52 16.31 1.20
CA PRO A 97 1.97 15.12 1.85
C PRO A 97 0.54 14.83 1.41
N GLY A 98 0.16 13.55 1.40
CA GLY A 98 -1.22 13.14 1.21
C GLY A 98 -1.37 11.63 1.23
N VAL A 99 -2.56 11.14 1.52
CA VAL A 99 -2.85 9.70 1.57
C VAL A 99 -3.77 9.32 0.42
N ILE A 100 -3.36 8.33 -0.35
CA ILE A 100 -4.10 7.78 -1.47
C ILE A 100 -4.44 6.33 -1.14
N VAL A 101 -5.72 5.99 -1.16
CA VAL A 101 -6.17 4.62 -0.89
C VAL A 101 -6.57 3.98 -2.21
N ASP A 102 -5.94 2.86 -2.53
CA ASP A 102 -6.28 2.04 -3.67
C ASP A 102 -6.94 0.74 -3.21
N ILE A 103 -8.21 0.54 -3.58
CA ILE A 103 -8.91 -0.72 -3.38
C ILE A 103 -8.96 -1.44 -4.72
N MET A 104 -8.00 -2.32 -4.92
CA MET A 104 -7.77 -3.01 -6.19
C MET A 104 -8.94 -3.88 -6.63
N ARG A 105 -9.20 -3.89 -7.93
CA ARG A 105 -10.12 -4.78 -8.61
C ARG A 105 -9.49 -5.39 -9.87
N ALA A 106 -10.11 -6.43 -10.40
CA ALA A 106 -9.58 -7.12 -11.56
C ALA A 106 -9.58 -6.26 -12.83
N GLY A 107 -8.41 -6.19 -13.49
CA GLY A 107 -8.14 -5.52 -14.76
C GLY A 107 -7.68 -6.52 -15.84
N PRO A 108 -7.08 -6.05 -16.96
CA PRO A 108 -6.93 -4.65 -17.39
C PRO A 108 -8.20 -4.02 -17.95
N GLY A 109 -8.15 -2.71 -18.21
CA GLY A 109 -9.27 -1.91 -18.72
C GLY A 109 -10.32 -1.71 -17.62
N LEU A 110 -11.60 -1.75 -17.97
CA LEU A 110 -12.67 -1.71 -16.97
C LEU A 110 -12.68 -2.97 -16.10
N GLY A 111 -12.18 -4.10 -16.64
CA GLY A 111 -12.08 -5.37 -15.96
C GLY A 111 -13.41 -5.89 -15.42
N ASN A 112 -13.38 -6.37 -14.18
CA ASN A 112 -14.56 -6.72 -13.41
C ASN A 112 -14.39 -6.28 -11.95
N LEU A 113 -15.39 -6.56 -11.09
CA LEU A 113 -15.37 -6.17 -9.67
C LEU A 113 -14.75 -7.25 -8.75
N GLY A 114 -14.14 -8.29 -9.34
CA GLY A 114 -13.50 -9.37 -8.60
C GLY A 114 -12.21 -8.91 -7.91
N VAL A 115 -11.79 -9.70 -6.95
CA VAL A 115 -10.60 -9.42 -6.13
C VAL A 115 -9.34 -9.68 -6.94
N GLU A 116 -8.46 -8.68 -7.06
CA GLU A 116 -7.16 -8.80 -7.74
C GLU A 116 -6.11 -7.94 -7.04
N GLN A 117 -4.83 -8.19 -7.34
CA GLN A 117 -3.68 -7.43 -6.84
C GLN A 117 -2.89 -6.85 -8.03
N GLY A 118 -3.61 -6.42 -9.08
CA GLY A 118 -3.06 -6.02 -10.37
C GLY A 118 -2.43 -4.62 -10.40
N ASP A 119 -2.66 -3.79 -9.39
CA ASP A 119 -2.18 -2.41 -9.36
C ASP A 119 -0.81 -2.26 -8.64
N TYR A 120 -0.18 -3.38 -8.26
CA TYR A 120 1.11 -3.37 -7.57
C TYR A 120 2.17 -2.56 -8.35
N HIS A 121 2.39 -2.86 -9.63
CA HIS A 121 3.37 -2.12 -10.44
C HIS A 121 3.00 -0.64 -10.56
N LEU A 122 1.73 -0.33 -10.73
CA LEU A 122 1.23 1.03 -10.86
C LEU A 122 1.62 1.91 -9.67
N VAL A 123 1.52 1.38 -8.45
CA VAL A 123 1.77 2.17 -7.23
C VAL A 123 3.16 1.98 -6.65
N VAL A 124 3.78 0.81 -6.80
CA VAL A 124 5.11 0.50 -6.24
C VAL A 124 6.24 0.93 -7.17
N LYS A 125 6.06 0.80 -8.50
CA LYS A 125 7.08 1.15 -9.48
C LYS A 125 6.97 2.59 -10.00
N GLY A 126 5.92 3.32 -9.59
CA GLY A 126 5.64 4.67 -10.04
C GLY A 126 4.89 4.69 -11.39
N GLY A 127 3.58 4.96 -11.35
CA GLY A 127 2.74 5.02 -12.55
C GLY A 127 2.79 6.36 -13.26
N GLY A 128 3.29 7.43 -12.60
CA GLY A 128 3.48 8.75 -13.18
C GLY A 128 4.88 8.93 -13.76
N HIS A 129 5.13 10.12 -14.26
CA HIS A 129 6.42 10.49 -14.85
C HIS A 129 7.42 11.03 -13.81
N GLY A 130 8.71 10.96 -14.13
CA GLY A 130 9.80 11.48 -13.32
C GLY A 130 10.39 10.48 -12.33
N CYS A 131 11.44 10.92 -11.65
CA CYS A 131 12.22 10.09 -10.72
C CYS A 131 11.66 10.23 -9.30
N TYR A 132 10.47 9.67 -9.03
CA TYR A 132 9.91 9.68 -7.69
C TYR A 132 9.51 8.28 -7.22
N ARG A 133 9.37 8.13 -5.90
CA ARG A 133 8.85 6.96 -5.23
C ARG A 133 7.83 7.37 -4.17
N THR A 134 6.87 6.51 -3.92
CA THR A 134 5.83 6.71 -2.90
C THR A 134 5.82 5.52 -1.96
N PRO A 135 5.82 5.72 -0.63
CA PRO A 135 5.59 4.62 0.29
C PRO A 135 4.25 3.94 0.02
N VAL A 136 4.24 2.61 0.10
CA VAL A 136 3.05 1.78 -0.13
C VAL A 136 2.92 0.79 1.00
N PHE A 137 1.81 0.85 1.74
CA PHE A 137 1.49 -0.07 2.83
C PHE A 137 0.30 -0.94 2.47
N ALA A 138 0.44 -2.25 2.70
CA ALA A 138 -0.57 -3.26 2.35
C ALA A 138 -1.15 -3.93 3.59
N PRO A 139 -2.37 -3.55 4.02
CA PRO A 139 -3.07 -4.22 5.11
C PRO A 139 -3.48 -5.64 4.73
N ASN A 140 -3.68 -6.51 5.75
CA ASN A 140 -4.30 -7.82 5.56
C ASN A 140 -5.47 -8.09 6.53
N SER A 141 -5.90 -7.08 7.28
CA SER A 141 -7.06 -7.13 8.16
C SER A 141 -7.77 -5.79 8.19
N VAL A 142 -9.02 -5.79 8.65
CA VAL A 142 -9.79 -4.55 8.81
C VAL A 142 -9.18 -3.64 9.89
N GLN A 143 -8.54 -4.22 10.93
CA GLN A 143 -7.78 -3.44 11.89
C GLN A 143 -6.61 -2.72 11.21
N GLU A 144 -5.85 -3.41 10.38
CA GLU A 144 -4.72 -2.80 9.66
C GLU A 144 -5.17 -1.78 8.61
N MET A 145 -6.38 -1.92 8.02
CA MET A 145 -6.96 -0.86 7.18
C MET A 145 -7.06 0.47 7.95
N CYS A 146 -7.41 0.42 9.23
CA CYS A 146 -7.41 1.60 10.11
C CYS A 146 -5.99 2.05 10.48
N ASP A 147 -5.17 1.13 11.01
CA ASP A 147 -3.87 1.45 11.61
C ASP A 147 -2.86 1.94 10.56
N LEU A 148 -2.79 1.28 9.40
CA LEU A 148 -1.90 1.68 8.31
C LEU A 148 -2.37 2.97 7.63
N THR A 149 -3.67 3.31 7.66
CA THR A 149 -4.13 4.64 7.23
C THR A 149 -3.62 5.72 8.17
N ILE A 150 -3.64 5.49 9.49
CA ILE A 150 -3.06 6.43 10.46
C ILE A 150 -1.56 6.58 10.20
N HIS A 151 -0.84 5.47 10.07
CA HIS A 151 0.59 5.45 9.78
C HIS A 151 0.93 6.16 8.47
N ALA A 152 0.12 5.96 7.42
CA ALA A 152 0.30 6.62 6.13
C ALA A 152 0.27 8.16 6.24
N PHE A 153 -0.62 8.73 7.06
CA PHE A 153 -0.63 10.18 7.33
C PHE A 153 0.62 10.65 8.06
N GLU A 154 1.12 9.87 9.03
CA GLU A 154 2.35 10.20 9.76
C GLU A 154 3.58 10.16 8.85
N VAL A 155 3.67 9.15 8.00
CA VAL A 155 4.75 9.01 6.99
C VAL A 155 4.64 10.11 5.93
N ALA A 156 3.43 10.41 5.44
CA ALA A 156 3.21 11.48 4.49
C ALA A 156 3.69 12.84 5.02
N ASP A 157 3.35 13.20 6.25
CA ASP A 157 3.79 14.46 6.86
C ASP A 157 5.29 14.47 7.13
N ARG A 158 5.86 13.36 7.67
CA ARG A 158 7.29 13.24 8.01
C ARG A 158 8.17 13.47 6.81
N TYR A 159 7.84 12.83 5.69
CA TYR A 159 8.64 12.87 4.48
C TYR A 159 8.14 13.85 3.43
N ARG A 160 7.00 14.52 3.68
CA ARG A 160 6.36 15.42 2.71
C ARG A 160 6.25 14.74 1.35
N THR A 161 5.45 13.68 1.29
CA THR A 161 5.30 12.84 0.09
C THR A 161 3.90 12.23 0.04
N PRO A 162 3.35 11.92 -1.14
CA PRO A 162 2.19 11.04 -1.24
C PRO A 162 2.50 9.66 -0.68
N VAL A 163 1.53 9.02 -0.03
CA VAL A 163 1.63 7.67 0.53
C VAL A 163 0.41 6.86 0.14
N TYR A 164 0.62 5.62 -0.28
CA TYR A 164 -0.47 4.71 -0.61
C TYR A 164 -0.82 3.76 0.54
N VAL A 165 -2.11 3.53 0.71
CA VAL A 165 -2.65 2.33 1.35
C VAL A 165 -3.24 1.47 0.25
N LEU A 166 -2.61 0.32 -0.02
CA LEU A 166 -2.95 -0.58 -1.12
C LEU A 166 -3.66 -1.81 -0.56
N ALA A 167 -4.96 -1.92 -0.79
CA ALA A 167 -5.77 -3.05 -0.37
C ALA A 167 -6.49 -3.68 -1.56
N ASP A 168 -6.96 -4.89 -1.38
CA ASP A 168 -7.80 -5.56 -2.37
C ASP A 168 -9.30 -5.48 -2.01
N GLY A 169 -10.17 -5.72 -3.00
CA GLY A 169 -11.61 -5.61 -2.82
C GLY A 169 -12.19 -6.53 -1.73
N ALA A 170 -11.53 -7.67 -1.44
CA ALA A 170 -11.97 -8.56 -0.35
C ALA A 170 -11.79 -7.87 1.01
N LEU A 171 -10.63 -7.28 1.26
CA LEU A 171 -10.35 -6.55 2.50
C LEU A 171 -11.25 -5.31 2.65
N GLY A 172 -11.49 -4.58 1.55
CA GLY A 172 -12.39 -3.43 1.56
C GLY A 172 -13.81 -3.77 2.02
N GLN A 173 -14.33 -4.94 1.63
CA GLN A 173 -15.70 -5.41 1.94
C GLN A 173 -15.80 -6.29 3.19
N MET A 174 -14.69 -6.86 3.65
CA MET A 174 -14.65 -7.73 4.83
C MET A 174 -15.05 -6.97 6.09
N MET A 175 -15.78 -7.64 6.98
CA MET A 175 -16.19 -7.09 8.29
C MET A 175 -15.45 -7.79 9.42
N GLU A 176 -14.75 -7.01 10.25
CA GLU A 176 -14.04 -7.51 11.44
C GLU A 176 -14.22 -6.53 12.61
N PRO A 177 -14.01 -7.00 13.88
CA PRO A 177 -13.97 -6.11 15.03
C PRO A 177 -12.73 -5.21 15.00
N VAL A 178 -12.93 -3.89 15.00
CA VAL A 178 -11.86 -2.88 14.94
C VAL A 178 -11.86 -2.03 16.20
N GLU A 179 -10.68 -1.75 16.71
CA GLU A 179 -10.43 -0.77 17.77
C GLU A 179 -9.84 0.50 17.16
N VAL A 180 -10.67 1.54 17.05
CA VAL A 180 -10.23 2.83 16.53
C VAL A 180 -9.61 3.64 17.65
N PRO A 181 -8.37 4.17 17.51
CA PRO A 181 -7.75 5.02 18.53
C PRO A 181 -8.61 6.25 18.84
N GLN A 182 -8.80 6.54 20.14
CA GLN A 182 -9.57 7.72 20.57
C GLN A 182 -8.74 9.01 20.46
N LYS A 183 -7.42 8.91 20.59
CA LYS A 183 -6.50 10.06 20.54
C LYS A 183 -6.12 10.32 19.09
N LYS A 184 -6.38 11.54 18.64
CA LYS A 184 -5.92 11.99 17.32
C LYS A 184 -4.39 12.03 17.28
N SER A 185 -3.82 11.60 16.18
CA SER A 185 -2.40 11.78 15.88
C SER A 185 -2.04 13.27 15.96
N VAL A 186 -0.88 13.59 16.50
CA VAL A 186 -0.40 14.97 16.57
C VAL A 186 0.02 15.40 15.17
N GLU A 187 -0.61 16.46 14.68
CA GLU A 187 -0.23 17.05 13.40
C GLU A 187 1.02 17.93 13.59
N PRO A 188 2.10 17.73 12.81
CA PRO A 188 3.28 18.57 12.91
C PRO A 188 3.02 19.97 12.35
N GLU A 189 3.81 20.95 12.81
CA GLU A 189 3.82 22.27 12.19
C GLU A 189 4.29 22.20 10.73
N LYS A 190 3.65 22.97 9.87
CA LYS A 190 3.91 23.01 8.42
C LYS A 190 4.33 24.41 7.97
N PRO A 191 5.52 24.89 8.38
CA PRO A 191 5.99 26.25 8.08
C PRO A 191 6.16 26.54 6.59
N TRP A 192 6.20 25.50 5.78
CA TRP A 192 6.26 25.56 4.33
C TRP A 192 4.92 25.81 3.65
N ALA A 193 3.80 25.63 4.37
CA ALA A 193 2.46 25.74 3.79
C ALA A 193 2.11 27.15 3.36
N VAL A 194 1.24 27.28 2.36
CA VAL A 194 0.72 28.56 1.84
C VAL A 194 -0.67 28.77 2.40
N VAL A 195 -0.78 29.45 3.55
CA VAL A 195 -2.06 29.62 4.28
C VAL A 195 -2.70 30.99 4.05
N GLY A 196 -2.25 31.77 3.05
CA GLY A 196 -2.88 33.03 2.66
C GLY A 196 -2.64 34.20 3.62
N ASN A 197 -1.65 34.14 4.50
CA ASN A 197 -1.29 35.22 5.42
C ASN A 197 0.08 35.85 5.10
N ALA A 198 0.42 36.95 5.77
CA ALA A 198 1.68 37.67 5.54
C ALA A 198 2.93 36.81 5.86
N ALA A 199 2.86 35.94 6.88
CA ALA A 199 4.00 35.11 7.31
C ALA A 199 4.39 34.07 6.26
N THR A 200 3.42 33.55 5.47
CA THR A 200 3.64 32.53 4.47
C THR A 200 3.76 33.08 3.04
N ARG A 201 3.72 34.40 2.85
CA ARG A 201 3.82 35.04 1.52
C ARG A 201 5.08 34.65 0.74
N LYS A 202 6.18 34.32 1.42
CA LYS A 202 7.45 33.90 0.82
C LYS A 202 7.48 32.40 0.46
N ASN A 203 6.52 31.62 0.92
CA ASN A 203 6.48 30.18 0.63
C ASN A 203 6.06 29.96 -0.81
N LEU A 204 6.77 29.03 -1.46
CA LEU A 204 6.52 28.66 -2.85
C LEU A 204 6.30 27.14 -2.92
N ILE A 205 5.17 26.74 -3.45
CA ILE A 205 4.89 25.34 -3.80
C ILE A 205 5.00 25.22 -5.32
N THR A 206 5.98 24.47 -5.78
CA THR A 206 6.22 24.25 -7.21
C THR A 206 6.83 22.89 -7.46
N SER A 207 6.60 22.31 -8.61
CA SER A 207 7.26 21.12 -9.13
C SER A 207 7.98 21.41 -10.46
N ILE A 208 8.07 22.69 -10.84
CA ILE A 208 8.78 23.11 -12.05
C ILE A 208 10.02 23.95 -11.71
N TYR A 209 11.16 23.53 -12.24
CA TYR A 209 12.42 24.25 -12.16
C TYR A 209 13.02 24.30 -13.57
N LEU A 210 13.20 25.51 -14.11
CA LEU A 210 13.70 25.69 -15.47
C LEU A 210 15.23 25.58 -15.58
N GLU A 211 15.93 25.83 -14.45
CA GLU A 211 17.38 25.65 -14.38
C GLU A 211 17.69 24.16 -14.08
N HIS A 212 18.54 23.56 -14.92
CA HIS A 212 18.86 22.14 -14.85
C HIS A 212 19.50 21.76 -13.51
N GLU A 213 20.37 22.59 -12.99
CA GLU A 213 21.06 22.40 -11.71
C GLU A 213 20.07 22.38 -10.52
N ARG A 214 19.02 23.21 -10.59
CA ARG A 214 17.98 23.23 -9.55
C ARG A 214 17.14 21.95 -9.57
N GLN A 215 16.85 21.44 -10.76
CA GLN A 215 16.14 20.16 -10.90
C GLN A 215 17.00 19.00 -10.39
N GLU A 216 18.31 18.97 -10.67
CA GLU A 216 19.23 17.95 -10.17
C GLU A 216 19.34 17.97 -8.63
N ILE A 217 19.40 19.16 -8.03
CA ILE A 217 19.36 19.33 -6.57
C ILE A 217 18.09 18.72 -5.97
N LEU A 218 16.92 19.01 -6.55
CA LEU A 218 15.64 18.41 -6.11
C LEU A 218 15.68 16.88 -6.14
N ILE A 219 16.15 16.29 -7.24
CA ILE A 219 16.25 14.84 -7.36
C ILE A 219 17.18 14.26 -6.28
N THR A 220 18.32 14.88 -6.05
CA THR A 220 19.26 14.47 -4.99
C THR A 220 18.63 14.55 -3.58
N GLU A 221 17.80 15.55 -3.31
CA GLU A 221 17.06 15.67 -2.05
C GLU A 221 15.99 14.57 -1.92
N LEU A 222 15.29 14.25 -3.02
CA LEU A 222 14.34 13.15 -3.05
C LEU A 222 15.02 11.80 -2.82
N GLU A 223 16.16 11.54 -3.44
CA GLU A 223 16.93 10.31 -3.25
C GLU A 223 17.34 10.11 -1.78
N LYS A 224 17.87 11.15 -1.12
CA LYS A 224 18.19 11.13 0.32
C LYS A 224 16.96 10.78 1.17
N LYS A 225 15.81 11.36 0.84
CA LYS A 225 14.54 11.07 1.49
C LYS A 225 14.16 9.58 1.32
N TYR A 226 14.32 9.02 0.12
CA TYR A 226 14.02 7.61 -0.15
C TYR A 226 14.97 6.66 0.58
N GLU A 227 16.26 6.98 0.65
CA GLU A 227 17.22 6.21 1.46
C GLU A 227 16.86 6.20 2.95
N GLU A 228 16.33 7.29 3.48
CA GLU A 228 15.85 7.33 4.87
C GLU A 228 14.61 6.47 5.06
N MET A 229 13.63 6.52 4.13
CA MET A 229 12.47 5.65 4.14
C MET A 229 12.87 4.17 4.08
N GLU A 230 13.84 3.81 3.23
CA GLU A 230 14.35 2.44 3.09
C GLU A 230 15.05 1.93 4.36
N ARG A 231 15.44 2.81 5.27
CA ARG A 231 16.01 2.45 6.57
C ARG A 231 14.98 2.35 7.68
N SER A 232 13.93 3.18 7.65
CA SER A 232 13.04 3.38 8.80
C SER A 232 11.60 2.95 8.59
N GLU A 233 11.11 2.82 7.36
CA GLU A 233 9.69 2.53 7.08
C GLU A 233 9.47 1.11 6.53
N VAL A 234 10.46 0.23 6.61
CA VAL A 234 10.33 -1.18 6.18
C VAL A 234 9.56 -1.97 7.21
N LEU A 235 8.40 -2.48 6.84
CA LEU A 235 7.51 -3.26 7.70
C LEU A 235 7.23 -4.64 7.10
N TRP A 236 7.30 -5.68 7.93
CA TRP A 236 6.94 -7.05 7.56
C TRP A 236 6.43 -7.85 8.75
N GLN A 237 5.84 -8.98 8.46
CA GLN A 237 5.44 -9.98 9.45
C GLN A 237 5.93 -11.35 9.02
N GLU A 238 6.36 -12.16 10.00
CA GLU A 238 6.77 -13.53 9.78
C GLU A 238 5.88 -14.50 10.54
N PHE A 239 5.71 -15.69 9.97
CA PHE A 239 4.99 -16.76 10.61
C PHE A 239 5.70 -18.08 10.33
N LEU A 240 6.16 -18.78 11.38
CA LEU A 240 6.84 -20.07 11.34
C LEU A 240 8.06 -20.12 10.38
N THR A 241 8.88 -19.06 10.35
CA THR A 241 10.03 -18.94 9.44
C THR A 241 11.35 -19.51 10.02
N GLU A 242 11.41 -19.80 11.32
CA GLU A 242 12.66 -20.16 12.01
C GLU A 242 13.26 -21.47 11.52
N ASP A 243 12.41 -22.50 11.32
CA ASP A 243 12.75 -23.85 10.87
C ASP A 243 12.19 -24.19 9.48
N ALA A 244 11.77 -23.16 8.74
CA ALA A 244 11.17 -23.36 7.43
C ALA A 244 12.19 -23.81 6.39
N GLU A 245 11.81 -24.77 5.58
CA GLU A 245 12.53 -25.24 4.39
C GLU A 245 11.97 -24.68 3.09
N VAL A 246 10.68 -24.32 3.10
CA VAL A 246 9.98 -23.56 2.04
C VAL A 246 9.49 -22.25 2.64
N LEU A 247 9.61 -21.16 1.93
CA LEU A 247 9.07 -19.86 2.32
C LEU A 247 7.96 -19.44 1.37
N VAL A 248 6.80 -19.07 1.93
CA VAL A 248 5.77 -18.37 1.15
C VAL A 248 5.94 -16.88 1.32
N VAL A 249 5.80 -16.10 0.23
CA VAL A 249 5.76 -14.64 0.26
C VAL A 249 4.43 -14.19 -0.32
N ALA A 250 3.66 -13.42 0.44
CA ALA A 250 2.34 -12.93 0.04
C ALA A 250 1.94 -11.68 0.81
N TYR A 251 1.09 -10.80 0.24
CA TYR A 251 0.54 -9.62 0.91
C TYR A 251 -1.00 -9.56 0.78
N GLY A 252 -1.64 -8.62 1.47
CA GLY A 252 -3.09 -8.44 1.39
C GLY A 252 -3.87 -9.72 1.72
N ILE A 253 -4.97 -9.96 1.00
CA ILE A 253 -5.79 -11.17 1.20
C ILE A 253 -5.02 -12.44 0.89
N SER A 254 -4.08 -12.42 -0.08
CA SER A 254 -3.25 -13.58 -0.41
C SER A 254 -2.44 -14.05 0.79
N SER A 255 -1.98 -13.14 1.67
CA SER A 255 -1.24 -13.52 2.87
C SER A 255 -2.11 -14.24 3.91
N ARG A 256 -3.42 -13.98 3.94
CA ARG A 256 -4.35 -14.70 4.81
C ARG A 256 -4.58 -16.13 4.31
N ILE A 257 -4.75 -16.28 2.99
CA ILE A 257 -4.84 -17.61 2.35
C ILE A 257 -3.55 -18.40 2.58
N ALA A 258 -2.40 -17.74 2.37
CA ALA A 258 -1.08 -18.33 2.61
C ALA A 258 -0.91 -18.78 4.06
N ARG A 259 -1.34 -17.97 5.03
CA ARG A 259 -1.25 -18.32 6.46
C ARG A 259 -2.05 -19.59 6.79
N ALA A 260 -3.30 -19.66 6.33
CA ALA A 260 -4.14 -20.84 6.51
C ALA A 260 -3.50 -22.09 5.85
N ALA A 261 -2.94 -21.93 4.66
CA ALA A 261 -2.23 -23.02 3.96
C ALA A 261 -0.98 -23.46 4.71
N VAL A 262 -0.20 -22.53 5.28
CA VAL A 262 0.97 -22.85 6.12
C VAL A 262 0.55 -23.64 7.37
N GLU A 263 -0.53 -23.24 8.04
CA GLU A 263 -1.05 -23.96 9.22
C GLU A 263 -1.44 -25.41 8.87
N ILE A 264 -2.15 -25.62 7.76
CA ILE A 264 -2.54 -26.93 7.26
C ILE A 264 -1.31 -27.77 6.88
N ALA A 265 -0.40 -27.21 6.06
CA ALA A 265 0.80 -27.91 5.59
C ALA A 265 1.71 -28.32 6.77
N ARG A 266 1.86 -27.46 7.76
CA ARG A 266 2.60 -27.76 9.00
C ARG A 266 1.99 -28.92 9.80
N ALA A 267 0.66 -28.97 9.90
CA ALA A 267 -0.03 -30.09 10.53
C ALA A 267 0.20 -31.43 9.79
N GLU A 268 0.54 -31.39 8.52
CA GLU A 268 0.87 -32.53 7.67
C GLU A 268 2.39 -32.81 7.58
N GLY A 269 3.22 -32.08 8.35
CA GLY A 269 4.66 -32.30 8.47
C GLY A 269 5.54 -31.47 7.52
N VAL A 270 4.97 -30.64 6.66
CA VAL A 270 5.73 -29.79 5.73
C VAL A 270 6.34 -28.59 6.48
N ARG A 271 7.67 -28.41 6.42
CA ARG A 271 8.36 -27.29 7.05
C ARG A 271 8.29 -26.01 6.20
N VAL A 272 7.16 -25.34 6.25
CA VAL A 272 6.90 -24.10 5.50
C VAL A 272 6.68 -22.92 6.44
N GLY A 273 7.16 -21.73 6.04
CA GLY A 273 6.94 -20.46 6.73
C GLY A 273 6.36 -19.41 5.80
N LEU A 274 5.90 -18.29 6.37
CA LEU A 274 5.36 -17.15 5.62
C LEU A 274 6.12 -15.89 5.98
N LEU A 275 6.59 -15.16 4.98
CA LEU A 275 6.96 -13.75 5.07
C LEU A 275 5.88 -12.91 4.38
N ARG A 276 5.26 -12.00 5.13
CA ARG A 276 4.32 -11.02 4.62
C ARG A 276 4.97 -9.64 4.60
N PRO A 277 5.29 -9.05 3.44
CA PRO A 277 5.59 -7.63 3.38
C PRO A 277 4.34 -6.82 3.76
N ILE A 278 4.48 -5.88 4.70
CA ILE A 278 3.47 -4.88 5.06
C ILE A 278 3.75 -3.61 4.27
N SER A 279 5.02 -3.19 4.20
CA SER A 279 5.44 -2.18 3.23
C SER A 279 5.83 -2.88 1.91
N LEU A 280 5.25 -2.43 0.80
CA LEU A 280 5.62 -2.87 -0.54
C LEU A 280 6.67 -1.94 -1.16
N TYR A 281 6.67 -0.68 -0.76
CA TYR A 281 7.81 0.22 -0.83
C TYR A 281 7.85 1.04 0.47
N PRO A 282 9.00 1.05 1.16
CA PRO A 282 10.20 0.25 0.90
C PRO A 282 9.97 -1.24 1.16
N PHE A 283 10.56 -2.10 0.31
CA PHE A 283 10.39 -3.55 0.37
C PHE A 283 11.36 -4.19 1.39
N PRO A 284 10.98 -5.26 2.13
CA PRO A 284 11.83 -5.92 3.14
C PRO A 284 12.96 -6.78 2.54
N THR A 285 13.72 -6.22 1.60
CA THR A 285 14.76 -6.89 0.82
C THR A 285 15.81 -7.58 1.68
N LYS A 286 16.33 -6.90 2.72
CA LYS A 286 17.36 -7.46 3.60
C LYS A 286 16.86 -8.69 4.32
N ARG A 287 15.63 -8.64 4.87
CA ARG A 287 15.07 -9.75 5.62
C ARG A 287 14.74 -10.93 4.73
N LEU A 288 14.12 -10.68 3.57
CA LEU A 288 13.82 -11.73 2.60
C LEU A 288 15.10 -12.43 2.12
N ARG A 289 16.15 -11.68 1.84
CA ARG A 289 17.45 -12.24 1.45
C ARG A 289 18.07 -13.14 2.53
N GLN A 290 17.94 -12.76 3.82
CA GLN A 290 18.39 -13.59 4.94
C GLN A 290 17.61 -14.91 5.04
N LEU A 291 16.29 -14.88 4.82
CA LEU A 291 15.44 -16.07 4.82
C LEU A 291 15.72 -16.95 3.59
N ALA A 292 15.92 -16.35 2.42
CA ALA A 292 16.27 -17.06 1.19
C ALA A 292 17.52 -17.94 1.34
N GLY A 293 18.52 -17.48 2.10
CA GLY A 293 19.72 -18.28 2.38
C GLY A 293 19.50 -19.48 3.33
N LYS A 294 18.29 -19.67 3.87
CA LYS A 294 17.95 -20.76 4.81
C LYS A 294 16.96 -21.77 4.24
N VAL A 295 16.25 -21.41 3.18
CA VAL A 295 15.22 -22.24 2.55
C VAL A 295 15.69 -22.72 1.18
N TYR A 296 15.21 -23.86 0.73
CA TYR A 296 15.58 -24.37 -0.59
C TYR A 296 14.66 -23.85 -1.71
N SER A 297 13.48 -23.32 -1.38
CA SER A 297 12.56 -22.77 -2.36
C SER A 297 11.65 -21.69 -1.76
N ILE A 298 11.23 -20.75 -2.61
CA ILE A 298 10.29 -19.68 -2.25
C ILE A 298 9.09 -19.75 -3.18
N MET A 299 7.87 -19.75 -2.62
CA MET A 299 6.62 -19.58 -3.35
C MET A 299 6.13 -18.15 -3.18
N VAL A 300 5.87 -17.45 -4.27
CA VAL A 300 5.11 -16.19 -4.23
C VAL A 300 3.65 -16.51 -4.53
N LEU A 301 2.76 -16.13 -3.61
CA LEU A 301 1.31 -16.24 -3.79
C LEU A 301 0.73 -14.84 -4.00
N GLU A 302 0.19 -14.59 -5.19
CA GLU A 302 -0.40 -13.30 -5.54
C GLU A 302 -1.61 -13.43 -6.46
N LEU A 303 -2.49 -12.43 -6.41
CA LEU A 303 -3.66 -12.33 -7.29
C LEU A 303 -3.36 -11.38 -8.44
N SER A 304 -2.32 -11.68 -9.19
CA SER A 304 -1.90 -10.93 -10.38
C SER A 304 -1.15 -11.82 -11.36
N SER A 305 -0.72 -11.28 -12.47
CA SER A 305 0.05 -12.03 -13.48
C SER A 305 1.54 -12.20 -13.15
N GLY A 306 1.97 -11.79 -11.94
CA GLY A 306 3.36 -11.91 -11.50
C GLY A 306 4.04 -10.55 -11.31
N GLN A 307 3.48 -9.69 -10.44
CA GLN A 307 4.04 -8.36 -10.16
C GLN A 307 4.89 -8.34 -8.88
N LEU A 308 4.40 -8.93 -7.76
CA LEU A 308 5.17 -9.06 -6.52
C LEU A 308 6.42 -9.93 -6.71
N ILE A 309 6.30 -11.01 -7.50
CA ILE A 309 7.42 -11.95 -7.71
C ILE A 309 8.66 -11.27 -8.29
N GLU A 310 8.52 -10.19 -9.04
CA GLU A 310 9.66 -9.44 -9.58
C GLU A 310 10.51 -8.83 -8.46
N ASP A 311 9.87 -8.22 -7.44
CA ASP A 311 10.59 -7.69 -6.27
C ASP A 311 11.16 -8.80 -5.39
N VAL A 312 10.45 -9.91 -5.25
CA VAL A 312 10.97 -11.09 -4.55
C VAL A 312 12.22 -11.63 -5.25
N ARG A 313 12.20 -11.81 -6.56
CA ARG A 313 13.36 -12.25 -7.35
C ARG A 313 14.54 -11.30 -7.27
N LEU A 314 14.26 -10.00 -7.35
CA LEU A 314 15.28 -8.96 -7.19
C LEU A 314 15.92 -9.00 -5.79
N ALA A 315 15.11 -9.14 -4.74
CA ALA A 315 15.58 -9.21 -3.35
C ALA A 315 16.42 -10.47 -3.09
N VAL A 316 15.98 -11.61 -3.61
CA VAL A 316 16.64 -12.92 -3.46
C VAL A 316 17.93 -12.99 -4.31
N SER A 317 17.97 -12.32 -5.46
CA SER A 317 19.15 -12.24 -6.33
C SER A 317 19.76 -13.59 -6.70
N GLY A 318 18.91 -14.59 -6.99
CA GLY A 318 19.32 -15.92 -7.43
C GLY A 318 19.82 -16.89 -6.34
N ILE A 319 19.77 -16.50 -5.06
CA ILE A 319 20.20 -17.35 -3.94
C ILE A 319 19.35 -18.63 -3.85
N THR A 320 18.05 -18.50 -4.10
CA THR A 320 17.06 -19.58 -3.94
C THR A 320 16.05 -19.52 -5.09
N PRO A 321 15.60 -20.65 -5.64
CA PRO A 321 14.56 -20.69 -6.65
C PRO A 321 13.26 -20.03 -6.16
N VAL A 322 12.63 -19.23 -7.03
CA VAL A 322 11.37 -18.52 -6.75
C VAL A 322 10.31 -18.97 -7.76
N GLN A 323 9.26 -19.58 -7.25
CA GLN A 323 8.10 -20.06 -8.02
C GLN A 323 6.89 -19.15 -7.80
N LEU A 324 6.01 -19.06 -8.78
CA LEU A 324 4.79 -18.26 -8.76
C LEU A 324 3.56 -19.15 -8.69
N LEU A 325 2.77 -19.00 -7.63
CA LEU A 325 1.39 -19.46 -7.58
C LEU A 325 0.47 -18.25 -7.72
N ARG A 326 -0.35 -18.22 -8.77
CA ARG A 326 -1.19 -17.05 -9.09
C ARG A 326 -2.62 -17.41 -9.42
N ARG A 327 -3.51 -16.43 -9.19
CA ARG A 327 -4.83 -16.34 -9.80
C ARG A 327 -5.03 -14.93 -10.36
N THR A 328 -5.88 -14.79 -11.35
CA THR A 328 -6.20 -13.51 -12.02
C THR A 328 -7.69 -13.45 -12.32
N GLY A 329 -8.16 -12.29 -12.79
CA GLY A 329 -9.53 -12.11 -13.25
C GLY A 329 -10.59 -12.21 -12.13
N GLY A 330 -10.22 -11.93 -10.89
CA GLY A 330 -11.13 -11.99 -9.73
C GLY A 330 -11.19 -13.34 -9.03
N MET A 331 -10.38 -14.32 -9.46
CA MET A 331 -10.34 -15.64 -8.85
C MET A 331 -9.34 -15.69 -7.69
N MET A 332 -9.67 -16.39 -6.62
CA MET A 332 -8.79 -16.65 -5.48
C MET A 332 -8.51 -18.15 -5.34
N PRO A 333 -7.29 -18.58 -4.96
CA PRO A 333 -7.03 -19.96 -4.63
C PRO A 333 -7.62 -20.29 -3.24
N THR A 334 -7.96 -21.56 -3.02
CA THR A 334 -8.25 -22.05 -1.66
C THR A 334 -6.94 -22.38 -0.94
N ALA A 335 -6.99 -22.47 0.40
CA ALA A 335 -5.83 -22.89 1.19
C ALA A 335 -5.35 -24.30 0.79
N GLU A 336 -6.28 -25.22 0.49
CA GLU A 336 -5.96 -26.58 0.07
C GLU A 336 -5.22 -26.63 -1.27
N GLN A 337 -5.58 -25.75 -2.21
CA GLN A 337 -4.86 -25.62 -3.48
C GLN A 337 -3.40 -25.15 -3.25
N VAL A 338 -3.20 -24.21 -2.33
CA VAL A 338 -1.85 -23.75 -1.95
C VAL A 338 -1.07 -24.88 -1.28
N VAL A 339 -1.70 -25.66 -0.38
CA VAL A 339 -1.06 -26.82 0.27
C VAL A 339 -0.61 -27.86 -0.74
N GLN A 340 -1.42 -28.14 -1.77
CA GLN A 340 -1.04 -29.08 -2.85
C GLN A 340 0.24 -28.65 -3.57
N GLU A 341 0.38 -27.34 -3.88
CA GLU A 341 1.59 -26.84 -4.53
C GLU A 341 2.80 -26.86 -3.58
N LEU A 342 2.61 -26.54 -2.28
CA LEU A 342 3.68 -26.65 -1.28
C LEU A 342 4.24 -28.08 -1.16
N LYS A 343 3.38 -29.10 -1.16
CA LYS A 343 3.79 -30.50 -1.14
C LYS A 343 4.56 -30.93 -2.39
N LYS A 344 4.18 -30.43 -3.57
CA LYS A 344 4.95 -30.67 -4.82
C LYS A 344 6.36 -30.10 -4.70
N MET A 345 6.48 -28.86 -4.22
CA MET A 345 7.79 -28.21 -4.03
C MET A 345 8.68 -28.98 -3.06
N GLU A 346 8.12 -29.51 -1.95
CA GLU A 346 8.85 -30.33 -1.01
C GLU A 346 9.36 -31.63 -1.66
N SER A 347 8.50 -32.34 -2.41
CA SER A 347 8.87 -33.59 -3.09
C SER A 347 9.95 -33.41 -4.16
N GLU A 348 9.92 -32.30 -4.90
CA GLU A 348 10.93 -31.95 -5.90
C GLU A 348 12.30 -31.66 -5.27
N SER A 349 12.33 -31.11 -4.06
CA SER A 349 13.59 -30.85 -3.36
C SER A 349 14.24 -32.13 -2.86
N VAL A 350 13.47 -33.08 -2.34
CA VAL A 350 13.99 -34.38 -1.87
C VAL A 350 14.56 -35.19 -3.02
N GLY A 351 13.96 -35.11 -4.22
CA GLY A 351 14.44 -35.82 -5.43
C GLY A 351 15.75 -35.26 -6.02
N ASN A 352 16.10 -34.00 -5.74
CA ASN A 352 17.34 -33.38 -6.23
C ASN A 352 18.57 -33.63 -5.33
N TYR A 353 18.38 -34.16 -4.15
CA TYR A 353 19.45 -34.49 -3.18
C TYR A 353 19.65 -36.01 -2.98
N ALA A 354 18.87 -36.86 -3.64
CA ALA A 354 19.03 -38.29 -3.70
C ALA A 354 19.76 -38.74 -4.99
#